data_494eadd411df4cde32d20b30f2e52890
#
_entry.id   494eadd411df4cde32d20b30f2e52890
#
_cell.length_a   1.000
_cell.length_b   1.000
_cell.length_c   1.000
_cell.angle_alpha   90.00
_cell.angle_beta   90.00
_cell.angle_gamma   90.00
#
_symmetry.space_group_name_H-M   'P 1'
#
loop_
_entity.id
_entity.type
_entity.pdbx_description
1 polymer ?
#
loop_
_entity_poly.entity_id
_entity_poly.type
_entity_poly.pdbx_seq_one_letter_code
_entity_poly.pdbx_strand_id
1 'polypeptide(L)'
;VYKRQDNARTPMQWNHQEHAGFTTGTPWLSVNGNYKEINVENSRKNPDSLFSYYKTLIALRKNNDVLIYGKFQLLDKEHPEIFAYERTLDGKKIVVICNFTDHETQMEATEDLTDGKILIHNQGQNRLGKEKWILGAYEAWMIEIG
;
A
#
# COMPACT_ATOMS: atom_id res chain seq x y z
N VAL A 1 -0.60 32.45 3.08
CA VAL A 1 -0.93 31.54 1.95
C VAL A 1 0.32 30.83 1.43
N TYR A 2 1.48 31.48 1.40
CA TYR A 2 2.72 30.90 0.85
C TYR A 2 3.33 29.76 1.66
N LYS A 3 3.19 29.75 2.98
CA LYS A 3 3.80 28.72 3.87
C LYS A 3 3.31 27.28 3.63
N ARG A 4 2.12 27.08 3.07
CA ARG A 4 1.60 25.73 2.76
C ARG A 4 2.14 25.14 1.47
N GLN A 5 2.50 25.98 0.49
CA GLN A 5 3.09 25.51 -0.78
C GLN A 5 4.54 25.06 -0.60
N ASP A 6 5.26 25.65 0.34
CA ASP A 6 6.67 25.32 0.58
C ASP A 6 6.85 23.94 1.24
N ASN A 7 5.87 23.46 2.02
CA ASN A 7 5.90 22.13 2.60
C ASN A 7 5.91 20.99 1.56
N ALA A 8 5.33 21.21 0.38
CA ALA A 8 5.32 20.24 -0.72
C ALA A 8 6.58 20.33 -1.61
N ARG A 9 7.47 21.30 -1.37
CA ARG A 9 8.66 21.59 -2.19
C ARG A 9 9.96 21.56 -1.40
N THR A 10 9.94 20.99 -0.19
CA THR A 10 11.16 20.81 0.61
C THR A 10 12.18 19.94 -0.14
N PRO A 11 13.48 20.17 0.06
CA PRO A 11 14.53 19.36 -0.55
C PRO A 11 14.34 17.86 -0.27
N MET A 12 14.59 17.02 -1.28
CA MET A 12 14.51 15.57 -1.15
C MET A 12 15.53 15.07 -0.13
N GLN A 13 15.07 14.23 0.79
CA GLN A 13 15.91 13.64 1.83
C GLN A 13 16.58 12.37 1.32
N TRP A 14 17.79 12.49 0.74
CA TRP A 14 18.49 11.35 0.17
C TRP A 14 19.17 10.47 1.22
N ASN A 15 19.81 11.10 2.23
CA ASN A 15 20.53 10.42 3.30
C ASN A 15 20.61 11.28 4.58
N HIS A 16 21.36 10.79 5.57
CA HIS A 16 21.53 11.46 6.87
C HIS A 16 22.62 12.55 6.90
N GLN A 17 23.32 12.81 5.79
CA GLN A 17 24.38 13.81 5.70
C GLN A 17 23.84 15.23 5.73
N GLU A 18 24.73 16.21 5.81
CA GLU A 18 24.36 17.63 5.78
C GLU A 18 23.45 17.95 4.58
N HIS A 19 22.47 18.81 4.82
CA HIS A 19 21.42 19.13 3.85
C HIS A 19 20.69 17.90 3.26
N ALA A 20 20.63 16.80 4.04
CA ALA A 20 20.02 15.53 3.61
C ALA A 20 20.66 14.92 2.35
N GLY A 21 21.91 15.25 2.03
CA GLY A 21 22.55 14.86 0.77
C GLY A 21 21.93 15.48 -0.48
N PHE A 22 21.10 16.50 -0.35
CA PHE A 22 20.43 17.17 -1.47
C PHE A 22 21.37 18.12 -2.23
N THR A 23 22.20 18.85 -1.50
CA THR A 23 23.15 19.84 -2.06
C THR A 23 24.39 19.99 -1.18
N THR A 24 25.48 20.45 -1.75
CA THR A 24 26.71 20.87 -1.03
C THR A 24 26.68 22.34 -0.62
N GLY A 25 25.73 23.12 -1.14
CA GLY A 25 25.50 24.53 -0.78
C GLY A 25 24.28 24.69 0.13
N THR A 26 23.98 25.92 0.53
CA THR A 26 22.79 26.21 1.35
C THR A 26 21.52 26.04 0.49
N PRO A 27 20.60 25.12 0.86
CA PRO A 27 19.36 24.95 0.11
C PRO A 27 18.45 26.17 0.30
N TRP A 28 17.75 26.57 -0.77
CA TRP A 28 16.82 27.68 -0.74
C TRP A 28 15.65 27.50 0.24
N LEU A 29 15.09 26.28 0.26
CA LEU A 29 14.11 25.89 1.27
C LEU A 29 14.79 25.01 2.30
N SER A 30 14.39 25.15 3.56
CA SER A 30 14.91 24.34 4.65
C SER A 30 14.62 22.86 4.42
N VAL A 31 15.61 22.00 4.68
CA VAL A 31 15.42 20.56 4.76
C VAL A 31 14.54 20.24 5.96
N ASN A 32 13.62 19.29 5.85
CA ASN A 32 12.83 18.83 6.97
C ASN A 32 13.75 18.21 8.04
N GLY A 33 13.57 18.60 9.32
CA GLY A 33 14.45 18.20 10.42
C GLY A 33 14.55 16.70 10.70
N ASN A 34 13.59 15.90 10.19
CA ASN A 34 13.56 14.44 10.36
C ASN A 34 14.44 13.66 9.35
N TYR A 35 15.21 14.33 8.50
CA TYR A 35 16.00 13.70 7.44
C TYR A 35 17.05 12.68 7.94
N LYS A 36 17.46 12.79 9.21
CA LYS A 36 18.39 11.83 9.80
C LYS A 36 17.78 10.44 9.94
N GLU A 37 16.48 10.36 10.14
CA GLU A 37 15.72 9.12 10.33
C GLU A 37 14.96 8.75 9.07
N ILE A 38 14.23 9.71 8.49
CA ILE A 38 13.39 9.49 7.30
C ILE A 38 14.14 10.00 6.07
N ASN A 39 14.69 9.08 5.30
CA ASN A 39 15.40 9.38 4.07
C ASN A 39 15.40 8.18 3.11
N VAL A 40 15.78 8.42 1.86
CA VAL A 40 15.81 7.40 0.80
C VAL A 40 16.76 6.26 1.14
N GLU A 41 17.95 6.56 1.69
CA GLU A 41 18.92 5.54 2.03
C GLU A 41 18.38 4.55 3.05
N ASN A 42 17.76 5.04 4.13
CA ASN A 42 17.15 4.21 5.16
C ASN A 42 15.95 3.43 4.59
N SER A 43 15.09 4.09 3.81
CA SER A 43 13.94 3.45 3.19
C SER A 43 14.33 2.31 2.23
N ARG A 44 15.44 2.44 1.50
CA ARG A 44 15.94 1.39 0.60
C ARG A 44 16.54 0.19 1.35
N LYS A 45 17.07 0.41 2.54
CA LYS A 45 17.66 -0.65 3.38
C LYS A 45 16.59 -1.42 4.17
N ASN A 46 15.45 -0.79 4.43
CA ASN A 46 14.36 -1.39 5.21
C ASN A 46 13.36 -2.12 4.29
N PRO A 47 13.23 -3.46 4.39
CA PRO A 47 12.27 -4.24 3.60
C PRO A 47 10.82 -3.86 3.90
N ASP A 48 10.51 -3.39 5.12
CA ASP A 48 9.17 -3.03 5.57
C ASP A 48 8.83 -1.54 5.32
N SER A 49 9.69 -0.82 4.58
CA SER A 49 9.44 0.58 4.26
C SER A 49 8.35 0.74 3.18
N LEU A 50 7.71 1.92 3.18
CA LEU A 50 6.81 2.33 2.10
C LEU A 50 7.48 2.21 0.71
N PHE A 51 8.76 2.54 0.60
CA PHE A 51 9.52 2.39 -0.65
C PHE A 51 9.52 0.93 -1.12
N SER A 52 9.84 -0.01 -0.23
CA SER A 52 9.88 -1.44 -0.53
C SER A 52 8.49 -1.98 -0.86
N TYR A 53 7.46 -1.54 -0.14
CA TYR A 53 6.07 -1.90 -0.39
C TYR A 53 5.61 -1.44 -1.78
N TYR A 54 5.83 -0.17 -2.13
CA TYR A 54 5.49 0.35 -3.47
C TYR A 54 6.27 -0.33 -4.59
N LYS A 55 7.55 -0.62 -4.36
CA LYS A 55 8.36 -1.37 -5.32
C LYS A 55 7.75 -2.74 -5.61
N THR A 56 7.28 -3.44 -4.58
CA THR A 56 6.60 -4.73 -4.71
C THR A 56 5.27 -4.60 -5.45
N LEU A 57 4.44 -3.61 -5.11
CA LEU A 57 3.17 -3.35 -5.81
C LEU A 57 3.38 -3.09 -7.31
N ILE A 58 4.39 -2.29 -7.66
CA ILE A 58 4.71 -1.99 -9.06
C ILE A 58 5.17 -3.26 -9.78
N ALA A 59 6.01 -4.09 -9.13
CA ALA A 59 6.48 -5.35 -9.70
C ALA A 59 5.32 -6.34 -9.89
N LEU A 60 4.43 -6.48 -8.91
CA LEU A 60 3.22 -7.30 -9.01
C LEU A 60 2.37 -6.87 -10.20
N ARG A 61 2.09 -5.58 -10.34
CA ARG A 61 1.30 -5.09 -11.45
C ARG A 61 1.97 -5.34 -12.81
N LYS A 62 3.28 -5.14 -12.93
CA LYS A 62 4.01 -5.34 -14.19
C LYS A 62 4.06 -6.79 -14.66
N ASN A 63 4.03 -7.74 -13.72
CA ASN A 63 4.25 -9.17 -14.00
C ASN A 63 2.98 -10.02 -13.83
N ASN A 64 1.82 -9.39 -13.70
CA ASN A 64 0.56 -10.09 -13.51
C ASN A 64 -0.53 -9.52 -14.42
N ASP A 65 -0.88 -10.28 -15.45
CA ASP A 65 -1.85 -9.89 -16.47
C ASP A 65 -3.25 -9.67 -15.90
N VAL A 66 -3.63 -10.36 -14.83
CA VAL A 66 -4.91 -10.14 -14.14
C VAL A 66 -4.97 -8.72 -13.57
N LEU A 67 -3.87 -8.20 -13.02
CA LEU A 67 -3.79 -6.84 -12.50
C LEU A 67 -3.77 -5.76 -13.59
N ILE A 68 -3.36 -6.11 -14.83
CA ILE A 68 -3.30 -5.16 -15.95
C ILE A 68 -4.59 -5.20 -16.77
N TYR A 69 -5.00 -6.37 -17.22
CA TYR A 69 -6.05 -6.56 -18.22
C TYR A 69 -7.34 -7.15 -17.65
N GLY A 70 -7.30 -7.71 -16.42
CA GLY A 70 -8.46 -8.35 -15.80
C GLY A 70 -9.66 -7.42 -15.69
N LYS A 71 -10.86 -7.99 -15.86
CA LYS A 71 -12.14 -7.30 -15.66
C LYS A 71 -12.23 -6.88 -14.18
N PHE A 72 -12.52 -5.61 -13.93
CA PHE A 72 -12.71 -5.06 -12.60
C PHE A 72 -14.17 -5.20 -12.15
N GLN A 73 -14.38 -5.59 -10.88
CA GLN A 73 -15.69 -5.62 -10.25
C GLN A 73 -15.58 -5.22 -8.77
N LEU A 74 -16.37 -4.25 -8.34
CA LEU A 74 -16.51 -3.93 -6.91
C LEU A 74 -17.26 -5.03 -6.18
N LEU A 75 -16.79 -5.36 -4.98
CA LEU A 75 -17.46 -6.24 -4.03
C LEU A 75 -18.03 -5.34 -2.93
N ASP A 76 -19.30 -5.58 -2.55
CA ASP A 76 -20.03 -4.80 -1.53
C ASP A 76 -19.78 -3.28 -1.61
N LYS A 77 -20.18 -2.68 -2.72
CA LYS A 77 -19.96 -1.25 -3.01
C LYS A 77 -20.64 -0.28 -2.03
N GLU A 78 -21.56 -0.75 -1.22
CA GLU A 78 -22.27 0.04 -0.21
C GLU A 78 -21.64 -0.08 1.18
N HIS A 79 -20.58 -0.90 1.34
CA HIS A 79 -19.91 -1.02 2.64
C HIS A 79 -19.23 0.31 3.03
N PRO A 80 -19.54 0.86 4.23
CA PRO A 80 -19.10 2.21 4.59
C PRO A 80 -17.60 2.34 4.90
N GLU A 81 -16.93 1.22 5.22
CA GLU A 81 -15.57 1.23 5.78
C GLU A 81 -14.56 0.39 4.99
N ILE A 82 -15.04 -0.66 4.31
CA ILE A 82 -14.19 -1.54 3.51
C ILE A 82 -14.34 -1.20 2.03
N PHE A 83 -13.21 -1.07 1.36
CA PHE A 83 -13.14 -1.04 -0.10
C PHE A 83 -12.61 -2.39 -0.58
N ALA A 84 -13.48 -3.16 -1.24
CA ALA A 84 -13.13 -4.46 -1.79
C ALA A 84 -13.47 -4.55 -3.27
N TYR A 85 -12.59 -5.19 -4.04
CA TYR A 85 -12.83 -5.47 -5.45
C TYR A 85 -12.10 -6.73 -5.90
N GLU A 86 -12.57 -7.28 -7.01
CA GLU A 86 -11.89 -8.36 -7.71
C GLU A 86 -11.46 -7.96 -9.11
N ARG A 87 -10.45 -8.66 -9.62
CA ARG A 87 -10.06 -8.64 -11.03
C ARG A 87 -9.99 -10.07 -11.54
N THR A 88 -10.59 -10.31 -12.71
CA THR A 88 -10.67 -11.65 -13.31
C THR A 88 -10.13 -11.66 -14.73
N LEU A 89 -9.32 -12.68 -15.07
CA LEU A 89 -8.80 -12.89 -16.41
C LEU A 89 -8.51 -14.41 -16.61
N ASP A 90 -9.08 -15.01 -17.64
CA ASP A 90 -8.80 -16.40 -18.06
C ASP A 90 -8.89 -17.42 -16.92
N GLY A 91 -9.94 -17.32 -16.10
CA GLY A 91 -10.18 -18.20 -14.95
C GLY A 91 -9.37 -17.90 -13.69
N LYS A 92 -8.42 -16.99 -13.76
CA LYS A 92 -7.70 -16.47 -12.59
C LYS A 92 -8.40 -15.27 -11.99
N LYS A 93 -8.32 -15.15 -10.68
CA LYS A 93 -8.93 -14.07 -9.93
C LYS A 93 -7.96 -13.49 -8.91
N ILE A 94 -7.97 -12.17 -8.75
CA ILE A 94 -7.30 -11.47 -7.67
C ILE A 94 -8.33 -10.65 -6.92
N VAL A 95 -8.39 -10.84 -5.62
CA VAL A 95 -9.22 -10.07 -4.69
C VAL A 95 -8.34 -9.10 -3.92
N VAL A 96 -8.79 -7.85 -3.83
CA VAL A 96 -8.16 -6.80 -3.02
C VAL A 96 -9.17 -6.30 -2.02
N ILE A 97 -8.77 -6.23 -0.76
CA ILE A 97 -9.62 -5.79 0.35
C ILE A 97 -8.83 -4.81 1.21
N CYS A 98 -9.41 -3.65 1.49
CA CYS A 98 -8.79 -2.59 2.27
C CYS A 98 -9.76 -2.04 3.32
N ASN A 99 -9.33 -1.98 4.58
CA ASN A 99 -10.00 -1.23 5.63
C ASN A 99 -9.40 0.19 5.69
N PHE A 100 -10.23 1.22 5.54
CA PHE A 100 -9.81 2.63 5.59
C PHE A 100 -10.05 3.30 6.95
N THR A 101 -10.41 2.52 7.97
CA THR A 101 -10.69 3.02 9.31
C THR A 101 -9.58 2.68 10.31
N ASP A 102 -9.59 3.35 11.44
CA ASP A 102 -8.64 3.19 12.55
C ASP A 102 -9.05 2.10 13.56
N HIS A 103 -10.02 1.26 13.21
CA HIS A 103 -10.52 0.16 14.03
C HIS A 103 -10.73 -1.10 13.20
N GLU A 104 -10.95 -2.22 13.90
CA GLU A 104 -11.29 -3.48 13.27
C GLU A 104 -12.68 -3.41 12.66
N THR A 105 -12.82 -3.90 11.43
CA THR A 105 -14.08 -4.00 10.73
C THR A 105 -14.22 -5.35 10.02
N GLN A 106 -15.44 -5.70 9.63
CA GLN A 106 -15.73 -6.96 8.95
C GLN A 106 -16.76 -6.78 7.83
N MET A 107 -16.67 -7.64 6.82
CA MET A 107 -17.70 -7.76 5.79
C MET A 107 -18.04 -9.24 5.56
N GLU A 108 -19.22 -9.50 5.02
CA GLU A 108 -19.60 -10.85 4.59
C GLU A 108 -18.68 -11.28 3.44
N ALA A 109 -18.18 -12.52 3.51
CA ALA A 109 -17.32 -13.06 2.48
C ALA A 109 -18.12 -13.29 1.19
N THR A 110 -17.64 -12.78 0.08
CA THR A 110 -18.21 -13.09 -1.24
C THR A 110 -17.68 -14.41 -1.79
N GLU A 111 -16.57 -14.90 -1.22
CA GLU A 111 -15.92 -16.17 -1.56
C GLU A 111 -14.92 -16.61 -0.47
N ASP A 112 -14.51 -17.87 -0.56
CA ASP A 112 -13.51 -18.43 0.36
C ASP A 112 -12.09 -18.02 -0.06
N LEU A 113 -11.40 -17.26 0.79
CA LEU A 113 -10.02 -16.84 0.59
C LEU A 113 -9.00 -17.63 1.41
N THR A 114 -9.43 -18.68 2.14
CA THR A 114 -8.59 -19.42 3.08
C THR A 114 -7.35 -20.02 2.40
N ASP A 115 -7.53 -20.59 1.21
CA ASP A 115 -6.47 -21.25 0.45
C ASP A 115 -5.87 -20.33 -0.64
N GLY A 116 -6.25 -19.05 -0.66
CA GLY A 116 -5.75 -18.10 -1.62
C GLY A 116 -4.26 -17.78 -1.41
N LYS A 117 -3.53 -17.57 -2.51
CA LYS A 117 -2.14 -17.13 -2.48
C LYS A 117 -2.06 -15.65 -2.16
N ILE A 118 -1.50 -15.33 -0.99
CA ILE A 118 -1.23 -13.94 -0.60
C ILE A 118 -0.16 -13.36 -1.51
N LEU A 119 -0.50 -12.32 -2.28
CA LEU A 119 0.43 -11.59 -3.13
C LEU A 119 1.14 -10.47 -2.36
N ILE A 120 0.40 -9.72 -1.57
CA ILE A 120 0.92 -8.67 -0.68
C ILE A 120 -0.11 -8.31 0.39
N HIS A 121 0.37 -7.94 1.55
CA HIS A 121 -0.41 -7.31 2.63
C HIS A 121 0.45 -6.26 3.35
N ASN A 122 -0.15 -5.35 4.08
CA ASN A 122 0.58 -4.32 4.81
C ASN A 122 0.77 -4.66 6.30
N GLN A 123 -0.13 -5.39 6.89
CA GLN A 123 -0.10 -5.81 8.32
C GLN A 123 -1.13 -6.88 8.60
N GLY A 124 -1.15 -7.36 9.87
CA GLY A 124 -2.17 -8.28 10.36
C GLY A 124 -1.89 -9.75 10.09
N GLN A 125 -2.80 -10.59 10.57
CA GLN A 125 -2.85 -12.03 10.32
C GLN A 125 -4.05 -12.33 9.45
N ASN A 126 -3.90 -13.23 8.49
CA ASN A 126 -5.00 -13.61 7.60
C ASN A 126 -6.21 -14.14 8.39
N ARG A 127 -7.31 -13.40 8.36
CA ARG A 127 -8.61 -13.73 8.95
C ARG A 127 -9.72 -13.65 7.89
N LEU A 128 -9.35 -13.92 6.65
CA LEU A 128 -10.23 -13.88 5.49
C LEU A 128 -10.79 -15.28 5.24
N GLY A 129 -11.82 -15.64 5.98
CA GLY A 129 -12.44 -16.97 5.97
C GLY A 129 -13.56 -17.10 4.95
N LYS A 130 -14.32 -18.20 5.08
CA LYS A 130 -15.44 -18.54 4.18
C LYS A 130 -16.69 -17.70 4.39
N GLU A 131 -16.96 -17.29 5.61
CA GLU A 131 -18.19 -16.59 5.96
C GLU A 131 -17.97 -15.09 6.09
N LYS A 132 -16.82 -14.71 6.64
CA LYS A 132 -16.49 -13.31 6.91
C LYS A 132 -15.03 -13.01 6.63
N TRP A 133 -14.79 -11.79 6.21
CA TRP A 133 -13.47 -11.19 6.13
C TRP A 133 -13.35 -10.14 7.23
N ILE A 134 -12.37 -10.33 8.12
CA ILE A 134 -12.12 -9.45 9.27
C ILE A 134 -10.79 -8.76 9.05
N LEU A 135 -10.78 -7.43 9.05
CA LEU A 135 -9.59 -6.61 8.85
C LEU A 135 -9.35 -5.72 10.07
N GLY A 136 -8.12 -5.67 10.52
CA GLY A 136 -7.68 -4.70 11.52
C GLY A 136 -7.64 -3.27 10.97
N ALA A 137 -7.32 -2.30 11.84
CA ALA A 137 -7.19 -0.89 11.47
C ALA A 137 -6.22 -0.71 10.30
N TYR A 138 -6.64 -0.04 9.23
CA TYR A 138 -5.83 0.23 8.02
C TYR A 138 -5.19 -1.00 7.37
N GLU A 139 -5.76 -2.17 7.60
CA GLU A 139 -5.27 -3.42 7.01
C GLU A 139 -5.71 -3.57 5.56
N ALA A 140 -4.79 -4.10 4.72
CA ALA A 140 -5.04 -4.33 3.31
C ALA A 140 -4.41 -5.64 2.83
N TRP A 141 -5.14 -6.38 1.99
CA TRP A 141 -4.74 -7.66 1.42
C TRP A 141 -4.97 -7.70 -0.08
N MET A 142 -4.05 -8.36 -0.79
CA MET A 142 -4.20 -8.76 -2.18
C MET A 142 -3.94 -10.26 -2.28
N ILE A 143 -4.95 -11.02 -2.74
CA ILE A 143 -4.95 -12.48 -2.75
C ILE A 143 -5.33 -12.98 -4.13
N GLU A 144 -4.57 -13.93 -4.65
CA GLU A 144 -4.83 -14.65 -5.91
C GLU A 144 -5.53 -15.97 -5.63
N ILE A 145 -6.58 -16.28 -6.41
CA ILE A 145 -7.38 -17.49 -6.34
C ILE A 145 -7.48 -18.10 -7.75
N GLY A 146 -7.43 -19.39 -7.86
CA GLY A 146 -7.59 -20.13 -9.13
C GLY A 146 -6.37 -20.85 -9.59
#